data_4bdb957545737e4a35595aae5242cb25
#
_entry.id   4bdb957545737e4a35595aae5242cb25
#
_cell.length_a   1.000
_cell.length_b   1.000
_cell.length_c   1.000
_cell.angle_alpha   90.00
_cell.angle_beta   90.00
_cell.angle_gamma   90.00
#
_symmetry.space_group_name_H-M   'P 1'
#
loop_
_entity.id
_entity.type
_entity.pdbx_description
1 polymer ?
#
loop_
_entity_poly.entity_id
_entity_poly.type
_entity_poly.pdbx_seq_one_letter_code
_entity_poly.pdbx_strand_id
1 'polypeptide(L)'
;MAIIDVNNTRIAKLGEYLEPILEELNSKYKKIHADFLGIDVNNYSLDKIPTASEVENWLTGTKICRDVYSFRSRNPYSSDRLSNLKNIGFFETFQKIINSNNDNGILPEIDNIESIECLNQGTFNSADASGKTAVFDIQLQIVYRED
;
A
#
# COMPACT_ATOMS: atom_id res chain seq x y z
N MET A 1 17.07 -21.31 17.61
CA MET A 1 16.84 -19.94 17.11
C MET A 1 15.93 -19.97 15.90
N ALA A 2 14.90 -19.15 15.91
CA ALA A 2 13.98 -19.08 14.77
C ALA A 2 14.65 -18.36 13.59
N ILE A 3 14.48 -18.91 12.40
CA ILE A 3 14.93 -18.26 11.16
C ILE A 3 13.75 -17.44 10.63
N ILE A 4 14.01 -16.18 10.36
CA ILE A 4 12.98 -15.30 9.79
C ILE A 4 12.87 -15.57 8.30
N ASP A 5 11.71 -16.01 7.87
CA ASP A 5 11.36 -16.10 6.45
C ASP A 5 10.82 -14.74 6.00
N VAL A 6 11.69 -13.93 5.39
CA VAL A 6 11.36 -12.56 4.98
C VAL A 6 10.25 -12.53 3.92
N ASN A 7 10.11 -13.58 3.13
CA ASN A 7 9.06 -13.67 2.11
C ASN A 7 7.69 -14.02 2.69
N ASN A 8 7.64 -14.43 3.94
CA ASN A 8 6.39 -14.75 4.62
C ASN A 8 5.93 -13.66 5.59
N THR A 9 6.58 -12.51 5.58
CA THR A 9 6.11 -11.36 6.36
C THR A 9 4.86 -10.75 5.73
N ARG A 10 4.02 -10.13 6.54
CA ARG A 10 2.80 -9.49 6.02
C ARG A 10 3.12 -8.40 5.01
N ILE A 11 4.18 -7.62 5.24
CA ILE A 11 4.58 -6.56 4.30
C ILE A 11 5.03 -7.15 2.96
N ALA A 12 5.75 -8.26 2.95
CA ALA A 12 6.17 -8.92 1.71
C ALA A 12 4.97 -9.48 0.95
N LYS A 13 4.03 -10.09 1.64
CA LYS A 13 2.81 -10.62 1.03
C LYS A 13 1.92 -9.51 0.47
N LEU A 14 1.84 -8.39 1.16
CA LEU A 14 1.12 -7.22 0.65
C LEU A 14 1.81 -6.67 -0.60
N GLY A 15 3.13 -6.60 -0.62
CA GLY A 15 3.89 -6.18 -1.81
C GLY A 15 3.63 -7.07 -3.01
N GLU A 16 3.66 -8.39 -2.82
CA GLU A 16 3.34 -9.36 -3.88
C GLU A 16 1.91 -9.16 -4.42
N TYR A 17 0.97 -8.87 -3.54
CA TYR A 17 -0.41 -8.60 -3.91
C TYR A 17 -0.55 -7.34 -4.76
N LEU A 18 0.21 -6.32 -4.46
CA LEU A 18 0.14 -5.03 -5.16
C LEU A 18 0.84 -5.04 -6.52
N GLU A 19 1.83 -5.91 -6.73
CA GLU A 19 2.60 -5.92 -7.98
C GLU A 19 1.75 -6.06 -9.24
N PRO A 20 0.82 -7.05 -9.36
CA PRO A 20 -0.02 -7.16 -10.54
C PRO A 20 -0.91 -5.93 -10.76
N ILE A 21 -1.35 -5.31 -9.69
CA ILE A 21 -2.17 -4.08 -9.77
C ILE A 21 -1.32 -2.94 -10.35
N LEU A 22 -0.07 -2.82 -9.91
CA LEU A 22 0.84 -1.80 -10.44
C LEU A 22 1.20 -2.06 -11.89
N GLU A 23 1.41 -3.31 -12.29
CA GLU A 23 1.67 -3.65 -13.69
C GLU A 23 0.55 -3.19 -14.60
N GLU A 24 -0.68 -3.32 -14.15
CA GLU A 24 -1.86 -2.87 -14.89
C GLU A 24 -1.95 -1.34 -14.95
N LEU A 25 -1.68 -0.66 -13.84
CA LEU A 25 -1.84 0.80 -13.72
C LEU A 25 -0.62 1.59 -14.20
N ASN A 26 0.57 1.04 -14.04
CA ASN A 26 1.83 1.70 -14.39
C ASN A 26 2.85 0.64 -14.81
N SER A 27 2.85 0.30 -16.10
CA SER A 27 3.76 -0.71 -16.66
C SER A 27 5.25 -0.33 -16.51
N LYS A 28 5.54 0.92 -16.16
CA LYS A 28 6.91 1.41 -15.97
C LYS A 28 7.35 1.41 -14.52
N TYR A 29 6.53 0.86 -13.60
CA TYR A 29 6.95 0.83 -12.21
C TYR A 29 8.26 0.06 -12.06
N LYS A 30 9.12 0.54 -11.15
CA LYS A 30 10.45 -0.07 -10.98
C LYS A 30 10.45 -1.12 -9.90
N LYS A 31 9.96 -0.79 -8.72
CA LYS A 31 9.97 -1.72 -7.59
C LYS A 31 9.15 -1.16 -6.42
N ILE A 32 8.60 -2.08 -5.63
CA ILE A 32 8.03 -1.74 -4.33
C ILE A 32 9.08 -2.06 -3.27
N HIS A 33 9.55 -1.02 -2.57
CA HIS A 33 10.49 -1.16 -1.47
C HIS A 33 9.74 -1.22 -0.13
N ALA A 34 10.39 -1.71 0.90
CA ALA A 34 9.89 -1.66 2.26
C ALA A 34 10.64 -0.58 3.03
N ASP A 35 9.91 0.38 3.59
CA ASP A 35 10.44 1.50 4.38
C ASP A 35 11.54 2.31 3.66
N PHE A 36 11.48 2.36 2.34
CA PHE A 36 12.42 3.12 1.53
C PHE A 36 11.78 3.52 0.20
N LEU A 37 11.80 4.80 -0.12
CA LEU A 37 11.33 5.31 -1.41
C LEU A 37 12.52 5.78 -2.24
N GLY A 38 12.67 5.20 -3.44
CA GLY A 38 13.71 5.59 -4.38
C GLY A 38 13.56 7.04 -4.86
N ILE A 39 14.65 7.63 -5.34
CA ILE A 39 14.70 9.03 -5.78
C ILE A 39 14.18 9.23 -7.20
N ASP A 40 14.08 8.16 -8.00
CA ASP A 40 13.58 8.22 -9.36
C ASP A 40 12.08 8.04 -9.42
N VAL A 41 11.46 8.53 -10.51
CA VAL A 41 10.02 8.30 -10.74
C VAL A 41 9.73 6.81 -10.92
N ASN A 42 8.46 6.43 -10.74
CA ASN A 42 7.97 5.05 -10.82
C ASN A 42 8.51 4.13 -9.72
N ASN A 43 9.10 4.67 -8.67
CA ASN A 43 9.43 3.93 -7.46
C ASN A 43 8.27 3.99 -6.46
N TYR A 44 8.13 2.92 -5.71
CA TYR A 44 7.07 2.76 -4.72
C TYR A 44 7.66 2.24 -3.41
N SER A 45 6.98 2.53 -2.32
CA SER A 45 7.36 2.02 -1.01
C SER A 45 6.14 1.66 -0.19
N LEU A 46 6.25 0.57 0.57
CA LEU A 46 5.32 0.24 1.63
C LEU A 46 6.01 0.53 2.96
N ASP A 47 5.44 1.45 3.73
CA ASP A 47 5.99 1.82 5.04
C ASP A 47 4.97 1.45 6.10
N LYS A 48 5.37 0.64 7.06
CA LYS A 48 4.48 0.30 8.16
C LYS A 48 4.28 1.50 9.07
N ILE A 49 3.02 1.84 9.34
CA ILE A 49 2.65 2.93 10.23
C ILE A 49 2.46 2.36 11.63
N PRO A 50 3.11 2.91 12.66
CA PRO A 50 2.86 2.50 14.03
C PRO A 50 1.39 2.71 14.39
N THR A 51 0.74 1.64 14.85
CA THR A 51 -0.65 1.67 15.28
C THR A 51 -0.87 0.54 16.28
N ALA A 52 -1.93 0.66 17.08
CA ALA A 52 -2.35 -0.46 17.91
C ALA A 52 -2.80 -1.61 17.01
N SER A 53 -2.10 -2.73 17.08
CA SER A 53 -2.37 -3.89 16.23
C SER A 53 -3.66 -4.59 16.59
N GLU A 54 -4.00 -4.64 17.88
CA GLU A 54 -5.18 -5.32 18.36
C GLU A 54 -6.40 -4.40 18.31
N VAL A 55 -7.41 -4.80 17.54
CA VAL A 55 -8.66 -4.05 17.38
C VAL A 55 -9.75 -4.62 18.29
N GLU A 56 -9.80 -5.93 18.41
CA GLU A 56 -10.85 -6.63 19.16
C GLU A 56 -10.28 -7.91 19.76
N ASN A 57 -10.71 -8.22 20.98
CA ASN A 57 -10.27 -9.42 21.67
C ASN A 57 -11.51 -10.18 22.15
N TRP A 58 -11.69 -11.40 21.65
CA TRP A 58 -12.85 -12.23 21.98
C TRP A 58 -12.57 -13.07 23.22
N LEU A 59 -13.64 -13.44 23.91
CA LEU A 59 -13.56 -14.30 25.10
C LEU A 59 -12.94 -15.66 24.82
N THR A 60 -13.00 -16.12 23.57
CA THR A 60 -12.39 -17.38 23.11
C THR A 60 -10.87 -17.30 22.98
N GLY A 61 -10.27 -16.11 23.16
CA GLY A 61 -8.84 -15.88 22.93
C GLY A 61 -8.49 -15.40 21.53
N THR A 62 -9.43 -15.44 20.60
CA THR A 62 -9.23 -14.92 19.23
C THR A 62 -9.13 -13.40 19.26
N LYS A 63 -8.16 -12.87 18.55
CA LYS A 63 -7.94 -11.43 18.40
C LYS A 63 -8.14 -11.01 16.98
N ILE A 64 -8.80 -9.87 16.79
CA ILE A 64 -8.84 -9.20 15.49
C ILE A 64 -7.75 -8.14 15.51
N CYS A 65 -6.85 -8.21 14.55
CA CYS A 65 -5.69 -7.35 14.47
C CYS A 65 -5.68 -6.57 13.17
N ARG A 66 -4.91 -5.51 13.14
CA ARG A 66 -4.71 -4.70 11.93
C ARG A 66 -3.26 -4.28 11.79
N ASP A 67 -2.84 -4.14 10.55
CA ASP A 67 -1.64 -3.41 10.17
C ASP A 67 -2.07 -2.26 9.26
N VAL A 68 -1.44 -1.11 9.43
CA VAL A 68 -1.64 0.04 8.55
C VAL A 68 -0.32 0.34 7.86
N TYR A 69 -0.39 0.56 6.54
CA TYR A 69 0.78 0.87 5.72
C TYR A 69 0.53 2.17 4.96
N SER A 70 1.57 2.96 4.81
CA SER A 70 1.60 4.04 3.83
C SER A 70 2.17 3.48 2.53
N PHE A 71 1.38 3.48 1.47
CA PHE A 71 1.85 3.14 0.13
C PHE A 71 2.22 4.43 -0.57
N ARG A 72 3.52 4.66 -0.69
CA ARG A 72 4.08 5.87 -1.28
C ARG A 72 4.52 5.64 -2.71
N SER A 73 4.34 6.63 -3.54
CA SER A 73 4.84 6.63 -4.91
C SER A 73 5.57 7.92 -5.21
N ARG A 74 6.60 7.83 -6.05
CA ARG A 74 7.28 9.00 -6.60
C ARG A 74 6.84 9.16 -8.05
N ASN A 75 6.20 10.27 -8.34
CA ASN A 75 5.59 10.53 -9.64
C ASN A 75 6.19 11.78 -10.27
N PRO A 76 6.18 11.89 -11.61
CA PRO A 76 6.47 13.16 -12.28
C PRO A 76 5.55 14.25 -11.76
N TYR A 77 6.10 15.42 -11.51
CA TYR A 77 5.35 16.55 -10.99
C TYR A 77 5.77 17.83 -11.71
N SER A 78 4.78 18.64 -12.05
CA SER A 78 5.03 19.93 -12.72
C SER A 78 3.82 20.83 -12.50
N SER A 79 3.88 22.04 -13.03
CA SER A 79 2.72 22.92 -13.11
C SER A 79 1.71 22.48 -14.17
N ASP A 80 2.03 21.45 -14.95
CA ASP A 80 1.15 20.91 -15.98
C ASP A 80 -0.05 20.21 -15.33
N ARG A 81 -1.24 20.71 -15.63
CA ARG A 81 -2.50 20.16 -15.15
C ARG A 81 -2.70 18.70 -15.53
N LEU A 82 -2.30 18.32 -16.75
CA LEU A 82 -2.48 16.95 -17.23
C LEU A 82 -1.67 15.94 -16.43
N SER A 83 -0.40 16.25 -16.12
CA SER A 83 0.43 15.39 -15.27
C SER A 83 -0.19 15.18 -13.89
N ASN A 84 -0.69 16.25 -13.29
CA ASN A 84 -1.29 16.18 -11.96
C ASN A 84 -2.59 15.40 -11.97
N LEU A 85 -3.40 15.54 -13.03
CA LEU A 85 -4.63 14.75 -13.19
C LEU A 85 -4.33 13.26 -13.36
N LYS A 86 -3.24 12.90 -14.05
CA LYS A 86 -2.82 11.50 -14.16
C LYS A 86 -2.45 10.92 -12.80
N ASN A 87 -1.76 11.69 -11.96
CA ASN A 87 -1.40 11.25 -10.62
C ASN A 87 -2.66 11.00 -9.76
N ILE A 88 -3.61 11.91 -9.83
CA ILE A 88 -4.89 11.75 -9.11
C ILE A 88 -5.65 10.53 -9.65
N GLY A 89 -5.73 10.39 -10.96
CA GLY A 89 -6.44 9.29 -11.62
C GLY A 89 -5.85 7.93 -11.27
N PHE A 90 -4.51 7.84 -11.12
CA PHE A 90 -3.85 6.62 -10.67
C PHE A 90 -4.40 6.17 -9.31
N PHE A 91 -4.46 7.07 -8.34
CA PHE A 91 -4.91 6.71 -6.99
C PHE A 91 -6.40 6.42 -6.92
N GLU A 92 -7.23 7.13 -7.67
CA GLU A 92 -8.65 6.83 -7.75
C GLU A 92 -8.89 5.42 -8.30
N THR A 93 -8.17 5.06 -9.36
CA THR A 93 -8.28 3.72 -9.96
C THR A 93 -7.72 2.65 -9.03
N PHE A 94 -6.58 2.91 -8.40
CA PHE A 94 -5.99 2.01 -7.42
C PHE A 94 -6.97 1.71 -6.29
N GLN A 95 -7.60 2.74 -5.74
CA GLN A 95 -8.58 2.59 -4.66
C GLN A 95 -9.78 1.75 -5.11
N LYS A 96 -10.29 1.97 -6.32
CA LYS A 96 -11.38 1.18 -6.86
C LYS A 96 -11.01 -0.30 -7.00
N ILE A 97 -9.80 -0.60 -7.46
CA ILE A 97 -9.32 -1.98 -7.60
C ILE A 97 -9.23 -2.65 -6.23
N ILE A 98 -8.65 -1.97 -5.24
CA ILE A 98 -8.52 -2.51 -3.89
C ILE A 98 -9.91 -2.79 -3.29
N ASN A 99 -10.84 -1.85 -3.41
CA ASN A 99 -12.20 -2.02 -2.89
C ASN A 99 -12.94 -3.16 -3.57
N SER A 100 -12.83 -3.25 -4.89
CA SER A 100 -13.46 -4.33 -5.67
C SER A 100 -12.87 -5.68 -5.31
N ASN A 101 -11.55 -5.78 -5.18
CA ASN A 101 -10.88 -7.02 -4.77
C ASN A 101 -11.33 -7.46 -3.38
N ASN A 102 -11.43 -6.52 -2.45
CA ASN A 102 -11.91 -6.83 -1.10
C ASN A 102 -13.33 -7.39 -1.13
N ASP A 103 -14.22 -6.76 -1.90
CA ASP A 103 -15.62 -7.19 -2.02
C ASP A 103 -15.74 -8.58 -2.65
N ASN A 104 -14.81 -8.94 -3.53
CA ASN A 104 -14.78 -10.22 -4.21
C ASN A 104 -13.92 -11.29 -3.54
N GLY A 105 -13.38 -11.00 -2.35
CA GLY A 105 -12.55 -11.94 -1.61
C GLY A 105 -11.15 -12.15 -2.20
N ILE A 106 -10.69 -11.25 -3.07
CA ILE A 106 -9.34 -11.28 -3.64
C ILE A 106 -8.42 -10.51 -2.70
N LEU A 107 -7.75 -11.24 -1.83
CA LEU A 107 -6.98 -10.68 -0.71
C LEU A 107 -5.51 -11.11 -0.78
N PRO A 108 -4.59 -10.38 -0.12
CA PRO A 108 -3.21 -10.84 0.01
C PRO A 108 -3.13 -12.23 0.64
N GLU A 109 -2.09 -12.99 0.28
CA GLU A 109 -1.87 -14.35 0.80
C GLU A 109 -1.29 -14.30 2.22
N ILE A 110 -2.04 -13.76 3.14
CA ILE A 110 -1.70 -13.64 4.55
C ILE A 110 -2.63 -14.55 5.36
N ASP A 111 -2.05 -15.33 6.27
CA ASP A 111 -2.83 -16.25 7.09
C ASP A 111 -3.92 -15.51 7.87
N ASN A 112 -5.14 -16.04 7.78
CA ASN A 112 -6.30 -15.52 8.50
C ASN A 112 -6.66 -14.06 8.17
N ILE A 113 -6.27 -13.58 7.00
CA ILE A 113 -6.66 -12.25 6.55
C ILE A 113 -8.17 -12.18 6.36
N GLU A 114 -8.77 -11.07 6.75
CA GLU A 114 -10.20 -10.84 6.63
C GLU A 114 -10.53 -9.75 5.61
N SER A 115 -9.72 -8.70 5.53
CA SER A 115 -10.00 -7.58 4.63
C SER A 115 -8.77 -6.76 4.30
N ILE A 116 -8.87 -6.02 3.21
CA ILE A 116 -7.94 -4.96 2.83
C ILE A 116 -8.77 -3.74 2.42
N GLU A 117 -8.34 -2.56 2.85
CA GLU A 117 -9.03 -1.32 2.49
C GLU A 117 -8.08 -0.14 2.41
N CYS A 118 -8.48 0.87 1.64
CA CYS A 118 -7.83 2.17 1.66
C CYS A 118 -8.46 3.03 2.75
N LEU A 119 -7.64 3.59 3.64
CA LEU A 119 -8.14 4.42 4.74
C LEU A 119 -8.39 5.87 4.32
N ASN A 120 -7.76 6.29 3.23
CA ASN A 120 -7.91 7.64 2.70
C ASN A 120 -7.79 7.60 1.18
N GLN A 121 -7.97 8.73 0.56
CA GLN A 121 -7.68 8.91 -0.85
C GLN A 121 -6.19 9.22 -1.02
N GLY A 122 -5.62 8.83 -2.17
CA GLY A 122 -4.23 9.17 -2.47
C GLY A 122 -4.04 10.68 -2.54
N THR A 123 -3.05 11.18 -1.82
CA THR A 123 -2.82 12.62 -1.68
C THR A 123 -1.36 12.98 -1.93
N PHE A 124 -1.17 14.22 -2.37
CA PHE A 124 0.15 14.83 -2.46
C PHE A 124 0.75 14.95 -1.06
N ASN A 125 1.99 14.49 -0.92
CA ASN A 125 2.73 14.56 0.33
C ASN A 125 3.77 15.68 0.27
N SER A 126 4.68 15.61 -0.71
CA SER A 126 5.75 16.60 -0.85
C SER A 126 6.34 16.59 -2.27
N ALA A 127 6.88 17.71 -2.69
CA ALA A 127 7.66 17.80 -3.92
C ALA A 127 9.15 17.82 -3.57
N ASP A 128 10.00 17.32 -4.47
CA ASP A 128 11.45 17.47 -4.29
C ASP A 128 11.89 18.92 -4.54
N ALA A 129 13.16 19.22 -4.21
CA ALA A 129 13.68 20.58 -4.30
C ALA A 129 13.70 21.10 -5.75
N SER A 130 13.80 20.21 -6.74
CA SER A 130 13.81 20.60 -8.17
C SER A 130 12.41 20.87 -8.70
N GLY A 131 11.36 20.42 -8.01
CA GLY A 131 9.99 20.51 -8.45
C GLY A 131 9.62 19.56 -9.60
N LYS A 132 10.51 18.62 -9.96
CA LYS A 132 10.30 17.70 -11.07
C LYS A 132 9.58 16.42 -10.66
N THR A 133 9.71 16.01 -9.42
CA THR A 133 9.04 14.84 -8.88
C THR A 133 8.33 15.19 -7.58
N ALA A 134 7.33 14.40 -7.25
CA ALA A 134 6.60 14.53 -6.01
C ALA A 134 6.28 13.17 -5.43
N VAL A 135 6.14 13.13 -4.12
CA VAL A 135 5.71 11.95 -3.39
C VAL A 135 4.22 12.07 -3.11
N PHE A 136 3.50 11.03 -3.46
CA PHE A 136 2.09 10.85 -3.13
C PHE A 136 1.96 9.64 -2.22
N ASP A 137 0.96 9.61 -1.37
CA ASP A 137 0.70 8.44 -0.55
C ASP A 137 -0.79 8.14 -0.41
N ILE A 138 -1.06 6.88 -0.13
CA ILE A 138 -2.37 6.39 0.26
C ILE A 138 -2.17 5.39 1.38
N GLN A 139 -3.03 5.41 2.38
CA GLN A 139 -2.93 4.46 3.49
C GLN A 139 -3.78 3.24 3.23
N LEU A 140 -3.20 2.08 3.47
CA LEU A 140 -3.83 0.78 3.35
C LEU A 140 -3.92 0.12 4.72
N GLN A 141 -5.05 -0.51 5.00
CA GLN A 141 -5.22 -1.31 6.21
C GLN A 141 -5.54 -2.75 5.82
N ILE A 142 -4.84 -3.68 6.44
CA ILE A 142 -5.23 -5.08 6.43
C ILE A 142 -5.74 -5.47 7.80
N VAL A 143 -6.79 -6.28 7.82
CA VAL A 143 -7.36 -6.83 9.05
C VAL A 143 -7.21 -8.34 8.99
N TYR A 144 -6.71 -8.92 10.06
CA TYR A 144 -6.47 -10.35 10.14
C TYR A 144 -6.80 -10.86 11.55
N ARG A 145 -6.99 -12.16 11.62
CA ARG A 145 -7.34 -12.83 12.89
C ARG A 145 -6.13 -13.55 13.44
N GLU A 146 -5.95 -13.45 14.73
CA GLU A 146 -4.89 -14.11 15.47
C GLU A 146 -5.52 -14.95 16.59
N ASP A 147 -5.28 -16.25 16.56
CA ASP A 147 -5.82 -17.18 17.55
C ASP A 147 -4.83 -17.48 18.67
#